data_869e873ed78145f7aeabc5f4734aa6cc
#
_entry.id   869e873ed78145f7aeabc5f4734aa6cc
#
_cell.length_a   1.000
_cell.length_b   1.000
_cell.length_c   1.000
_cell.angle_alpha   90.00
_cell.angle_beta   90.00
_cell.angle_gamma   90.00
#
_symmetry.space_group_name_H-M   'P 1'
#
loop_
_entity.id
_entity.type
_entity.pdbx_description
1 polymer ?
#
loop_
_entity_poly.entity_id
_entity_poly.type
_entity_poly.pdbx_seq_one_letter_code
_entity_poly.pdbx_strand_id
1 'polypeptide(L)'
;GDTLCDEKAPVILESMEFPDPVIRVAIEPKTKAGQEKMGIALAKLAEEDPTFKAYTDEETGQTIIAGMGELHLEIIVDRLLREFKVEANIGAPQVAYKETIRKEASVDEKYARQSGGKGQYGHVKINIYPNKDKGYEFVNNIVGGAIPKEYIPAVDQGIQGAMLSGVVAGYNVAVSYTHLTLPTI
;
A
#
# COMPACT_ATOMS: atom_id res chain seq x y z
N GLY A 1 20.11 -1.03 -19.98
CA GLY A 1 20.14 -2.21 -20.84
C GLY A 1 19.30 -2.10 -22.12
N ASP A 2 18.86 -0.88 -22.47
CA ASP A 2 18.07 -0.67 -23.70
C ASP A 2 18.93 -0.79 -24.94
N THR A 3 18.36 -1.37 -26.00
CA THR A 3 19.04 -1.52 -27.28
C THR A 3 18.72 -0.34 -28.19
N LEU A 4 19.75 0.38 -28.63
CA LEU A 4 19.64 1.40 -29.69
C LEU A 4 19.86 0.71 -31.04
N CYS A 5 18.87 0.78 -31.92
CA CYS A 5 18.94 0.18 -33.25
C CYS A 5 18.34 1.08 -34.32
N ASP A 6 18.60 0.75 -35.59
CA ASP A 6 17.95 1.43 -36.74
C ASP A 6 16.48 1.01 -36.83
N GLU A 7 15.58 1.96 -37.09
CA GLU A 7 14.13 1.71 -37.24
C GLU A 7 13.81 0.69 -38.34
N LYS A 8 14.67 0.62 -39.39
CA LYS A 8 14.49 -0.28 -40.53
C LYS A 8 15.06 -1.67 -40.30
N ALA A 9 15.87 -1.85 -39.25
CA ALA A 9 16.49 -3.11 -38.88
C ALA A 9 16.45 -3.30 -37.35
N PRO A 10 15.26 -3.51 -36.77
CA PRO A 10 15.14 -3.67 -35.33
C PRO A 10 15.80 -4.98 -34.87
N VAL A 11 16.85 -4.85 -34.04
CA VAL A 11 17.52 -5.95 -33.39
C VAL A 11 17.49 -5.69 -31.88
N ILE A 12 16.96 -6.65 -31.12
CA ILE A 12 16.96 -6.58 -29.66
C ILE A 12 18.13 -7.45 -29.18
N LEU A 13 19.07 -6.82 -28.47
CA LEU A 13 20.16 -7.53 -27.82
C LEU A 13 19.67 -8.11 -26.48
N GLU A 14 20.43 -9.08 -25.96
CA GLU A 14 20.15 -9.69 -24.66
C GLU A 14 20.12 -8.64 -23.55
N SER A 15 19.06 -8.65 -22.73
CA SER A 15 18.92 -7.74 -21.60
C SER A 15 19.86 -8.11 -20.47
N MET A 16 20.47 -7.12 -19.83
CA MET A 16 21.28 -7.35 -18.63
C MET A 16 20.36 -7.59 -17.43
N GLU A 17 20.63 -8.66 -16.68
CA GLU A 17 19.98 -8.91 -15.39
C GLU A 17 20.82 -8.30 -14.27
N PHE A 18 20.18 -7.44 -13.47
CA PHE A 18 20.81 -6.82 -12.31
C PHE A 18 20.29 -7.49 -11.03
N PRO A 19 21.16 -7.75 -10.04
CA PRO A 19 20.73 -8.33 -8.77
C PRO A 19 19.81 -7.35 -8.00
N ASP A 20 18.88 -7.91 -7.26
CA ASP A 20 18.00 -7.10 -6.40
C ASP A 20 18.76 -6.50 -5.21
N PRO A 21 18.41 -5.28 -4.79
CA PRO A 21 19.02 -4.63 -3.65
C PRO A 21 18.89 -5.43 -2.36
N VAL A 22 19.95 -5.45 -1.56
CA VAL A 22 20.03 -6.24 -0.33
C VAL A 22 19.72 -5.41 0.92
N ILE A 23 20.08 -4.12 0.92
CA ILE A 23 19.93 -3.21 2.06
C ILE A 23 18.91 -2.13 1.72
N ARG A 24 18.12 -1.76 2.72
CA ARG A 24 17.11 -0.70 2.62
C ARG A 24 17.27 0.27 3.80
N VAL A 25 17.18 1.55 3.51
CA VAL A 25 17.18 2.61 4.53
C VAL A 25 16.11 3.65 4.17
N ALA A 26 15.54 4.28 5.20
CA ALA A 26 14.64 5.41 5.01
C ALA A 26 15.46 6.69 4.85
N ILE A 27 15.04 7.56 3.93
CA ILE A 27 15.65 8.86 3.69
C ILE A 27 14.59 9.95 3.78
N GLU A 28 14.88 10.98 4.57
CA GLU A 28 13.99 12.12 4.76
C GLU A 28 14.73 13.43 4.52
N PRO A 29 14.19 14.34 3.69
CA PRO A 29 14.81 15.64 3.48
C PRO A 29 14.67 16.48 4.74
N LYS A 30 15.70 17.24 5.10
CA LYS A 30 15.67 18.15 6.26
C LYS A 30 14.71 19.32 6.09
N THR A 31 14.31 19.65 4.86
CA THR A 31 13.43 20.78 4.56
C THR A 31 12.34 20.38 3.57
N LYS A 32 11.15 21.01 3.68
CA LYS A 32 10.05 20.79 2.70
C LYS A 32 10.46 21.09 1.26
N ALA A 33 11.25 22.14 1.03
CA ALA A 33 11.76 22.48 -0.30
C ALA A 33 12.75 21.42 -0.84
N GLY A 34 13.37 20.67 0.05
CA GLY A 34 14.25 19.55 -0.31
C GLY A 34 13.52 18.33 -0.82
N GLN A 35 12.24 18.16 -0.50
CA GLN A 35 11.50 16.94 -0.84
C GLN A 35 11.30 16.78 -2.36
N GLU A 36 10.88 17.82 -3.03
CA GLU A 36 10.73 17.82 -4.49
C GLU A 36 12.06 17.61 -5.20
N LYS A 37 13.10 18.34 -4.75
CA LYS A 37 14.46 18.17 -5.27
C LYS A 37 15.00 16.76 -5.04
N MET A 38 14.71 16.17 -3.88
CA MET A 38 15.11 14.81 -3.54
C MET A 38 14.48 13.78 -4.48
N GLY A 39 13.19 13.91 -4.77
CA GLY A 39 12.51 13.02 -5.71
C GLY A 39 13.15 13.03 -7.11
N ILE A 40 13.43 14.23 -7.63
CA ILE A 40 14.08 14.39 -8.93
C ILE A 40 15.52 13.83 -8.91
N ALA A 41 16.25 14.07 -7.84
CA ALA A 41 17.63 13.58 -7.69
C ALA A 41 17.69 12.05 -7.58
N LEU A 42 16.80 11.45 -6.79
CA LEU A 42 16.72 10.00 -6.65
C LEU A 42 16.32 9.30 -7.96
N ALA A 43 15.40 9.90 -8.72
CA ALA A 43 15.04 9.38 -10.04
C ALA A 43 16.26 9.38 -10.99
N LYS A 44 17.03 10.46 -11.05
CA LYS A 44 18.25 10.53 -11.88
C LYS A 44 19.30 9.50 -11.45
N LEU A 45 19.52 9.35 -10.14
CA LEU A 45 20.46 8.35 -9.62
C LEU A 45 20.02 6.92 -9.93
N ALA A 46 18.72 6.65 -9.92
CA ALA A 46 18.17 5.34 -10.31
C ALA A 46 18.28 5.06 -11.82
N GLU A 47 18.27 6.10 -12.67
CA GLU A 47 18.54 5.96 -14.10
C GLU A 47 20.02 5.61 -14.38
N GLU A 48 20.94 6.15 -13.57
CA GLU A 48 22.37 5.89 -13.72
C GLU A 48 22.77 4.50 -13.18
N ASP A 49 22.11 4.04 -12.12
CA ASP A 49 22.45 2.78 -11.45
C ASP A 49 21.24 1.86 -11.32
N PRO A 50 21.14 0.83 -12.16
CA PRO A 50 20.04 -0.13 -12.14
C PRO A 50 19.95 -0.98 -10.86
N THR A 51 21.01 -1.05 -10.05
CA THR A 51 21.03 -1.77 -8.77
C THR A 51 20.52 -0.91 -7.61
N PHE A 52 20.35 0.39 -7.84
CA PHE A 52 19.76 1.32 -6.89
C PHE A 52 18.27 1.48 -7.16
N LYS A 53 17.46 1.38 -6.11
CA LYS A 53 16.00 1.60 -6.18
C LYS A 53 15.60 2.67 -5.16
N ALA A 54 14.70 3.57 -5.57
CA ALA A 54 14.08 4.53 -4.68
C ALA A 54 12.56 4.48 -4.87
N TYR A 55 11.81 4.39 -3.77
CA TYR A 55 10.36 4.32 -3.80
C TYR A 55 9.78 4.86 -2.50
N THR A 56 8.50 5.23 -2.53
CA THR A 56 7.75 5.59 -1.32
C THR A 56 7.02 4.36 -0.82
N ASP A 57 7.22 4.03 0.44
CA ASP A 57 6.48 2.98 1.11
C ASP A 57 5.03 3.45 1.33
N GLU A 58 4.05 2.72 0.80
CA GLU A 58 2.65 3.10 0.82
C GLU A 58 2.04 3.05 2.23
N GLU A 59 2.58 2.21 3.12
CA GLU A 59 2.05 2.02 4.47
C GLU A 59 2.61 3.05 5.45
N THR A 60 3.90 3.37 5.35
CA THR A 60 4.58 4.30 6.26
C THR A 60 4.68 5.71 5.70
N GLY A 61 4.52 5.88 4.38
CA GLY A 61 4.71 7.14 3.67
C GLY A 61 6.17 7.57 3.60
N GLN A 62 7.13 6.75 4.07
CA GLN A 62 8.54 7.07 4.02
C GLN A 62 9.12 6.84 2.63
N THR A 63 10.07 7.68 2.24
CA THR A 63 10.91 7.42 1.07
C THR A 63 11.99 6.42 1.46
N ILE A 64 12.01 5.29 0.77
CA ILE A 64 12.99 4.21 0.98
C ILE A 64 13.96 4.20 -0.18
N ILE A 65 15.25 4.11 0.14
CA ILE A 65 16.30 3.84 -0.83
C ILE A 65 16.88 2.45 -0.56
N ALA A 66 17.12 1.71 -1.62
CA ALA A 66 17.62 0.35 -1.57
C ALA A 66 18.83 0.17 -2.49
N GLY A 67 19.84 -0.54 -2.02
CA GLY A 67 21.10 -0.73 -2.72
C GLY A 67 21.79 -2.04 -2.34
N MET A 68 22.93 -2.28 -2.97
CA MET A 68 23.71 -3.50 -2.82
C MET A 68 24.48 -3.62 -1.51
N GLY A 69 24.65 -2.51 -0.78
CA GLY A 69 25.37 -2.48 0.48
C GLY A 69 25.38 -1.11 1.14
N GLU A 70 25.85 -1.03 2.37
CA GLU A 70 25.91 0.19 3.16
C GLU A 70 26.74 1.27 2.47
N LEU A 71 27.94 0.93 2.02
CA LEU A 71 28.83 1.84 1.29
C LEU A 71 28.18 2.38 0.00
N HIS A 72 27.43 1.52 -0.72
CA HIS A 72 26.72 1.95 -1.91
C HIS A 72 25.69 3.05 -1.57
N LEU A 73 24.88 2.86 -0.53
CA LEU A 73 23.90 3.84 -0.11
C LEU A 73 24.55 5.12 0.46
N GLU A 74 25.67 5.00 1.18
CA GLU A 74 26.46 6.17 1.64
C GLU A 74 26.95 7.03 0.48
N ILE A 75 27.44 6.41 -0.60
CA ILE A 75 27.86 7.14 -1.81
C ILE A 75 26.69 7.85 -2.46
N ILE A 76 25.53 7.19 -2.57
CA ILE A 76 24.30 7.81 -3.12
C ILE A 76 23.90 9.03 -2.31
N VAL A 77 23.93 8.93 -0.99
CA VAL A 77 23.58 10.05 -0.10
C VAL A 77 24.61 11.18 -0.18
N ASP A 78 25.90 10.87 -0.28
CA ASP A 78 26.94 11.87 -0.48
C ASP A 78 26.76 12.61 -1.82
N ARG A 79 26.38 11.89 -2.88
CA ARG A 79 26.02 12.48 -4.18
C ARG A 79 24.78 13.37 -4.10
N LEU A 80 23.73 12.95 -3.36
CA LEU A 80 22.57 13.82 -3.11
C LEU A 80 22.96 15.16 -2.50
N LEU A 81 23.88 15.15 -1.52
CA LEU A 81 24.36 16.36 -0.89
C LEU A 81 25.23 17.20 -1.82
N ARG A 82 26.23 16.61 -2.47
CA ARG A 82 27.25 17.31 -3.26
C ARG A 82 26.74 17.78 -4.61
N GLU A 83 26.07 16.92 -5.35
CA GLU A 83 25.62 17.21 -6.71
C GLU A 83 24.28 17.94 -6.73
N PHE A 84 23.31 17.46 -5.94
CA PHE A 84 21.94 17.99 -5.96
C PHE A 84 21.66 19.02 -4.86
N LYS A 85 22.58 19.20 -3.91
CA LYS A 85 22.42 20.12 -2.77
C LYS A 85 21.19 19.83 -1.93
N VAL A 86 20.89 18.54 -1.74
CA VAL A 86 19.79 18.03 -0.91
C VAL A 86 20.38 17.46 0.38
N GLU A 87 20.05 18.09 1.51
CA GLU A 87 20.36 17.55 2.82
C GLU A 87 19.26 16.60 3.26
N ALA A 88 19.64 15.39 3.64
CA ALA A 88 18.72 14.36 4.09
C ALA A 88 19.21 13.67 5.37
N ASN A 89 18.27 13.20 6.18
CA ASN A 89 18.51 12.30 7.28
C ASN A 89 18.31 10.87 6.82
N ILE A 90 19.15 9.97 7.29
CA ILE A 90 19.06 8.54 7.00
C ILE A 90 18.70 7.82 8.30
N GLY A 91 17.79 6.86 8.21
CA GLY A 91 17.39 6.06 9.35
C GLY A 91 16.94 4.66 8.94
N ALA A 92 16.70 3.82 9.94
CA ALA A 92 16.05 2.54 9.69
C ALA A 92 14.61 2.76 9.20
N PRO A 93 14.11 1.96 8.23
CA PRO A 93 12.72 2.00 7.84
C PRO A 93 11.80 1.75 9.03
N GLN A 94 10.66 2.43 9.07
CA GLN A 94 9.64 2.15 10.07
C GLN A 94 9.01 0.78 9.83
N VAL A 95 8.68 0.09 10.92
CA VAL A 95 7.93 -1.17 10.83
C VAL A 95 6.46 -0.83 10.62
N ALA A 96 5.88 -1.28 9.52
CA ALA A 96 4.46 -1.19 9.26
C ALA A 96 3.71 -2.23 10.12
N TYR A 97 3.11 -1.78 11.21
CA TYR A 97 2.26 -2.63 12.03
C TYR A 97 0.89 -2.81 11.40
N LYS A 98 0.37 -4.04 11.48
CA LYS A 98 -0.98 -4.38 11.01
C LYS A 98 -1.76 -5.05 12.13
N GLU A 99 -3.05 -4.75 12.20
CA GLU A 99 -3.98 -5.48 13.06
C GLU A 99 -4.46 -6.75 12.36
N THR A 100 -4.85 -7.76 13.11
CA THR A 100 -5.42 -8.99 12.56
C THR A 100 -6.50 -9.55 13.45
N ILE A 101 -7.45 -10.24 12.85
CA ILE A 101 -8.48 -11.01 13.55
C ILE A 101 -7.96 -12.41 13.84
N ARG A 102 -8.13 -12.87 15.08
CA ARG A 102 -7.69 -14.22 15.52
C ARG A 102 -8.85 -15.19 15.69
N LYS A 103 -10.07 -14.68 15.81
CA LYS A 103 -11.29 -15.48 16.07
C LYS A 103 -12.37 -15.09 15.07
N GLU A 104 -13.25 -16.03 14.81
CA GLU A 104 -14.49 -15.76 14.09
C GLU A 104 -15.38 -14.82 14.91
N ALA A 105 -16.01 -13.87 14.20
CA ALA A 105 -16.99 -12.95 14.77
C ALA A 105 -18.21 -12.83 13.85
N SER A 106 -19.39 -12.82 14.44
CA SER A 106 -20.67 -12.59 13.75
C SER A 106 -21.26 -11.30 14.28
N VAL A 107 -21.61 -10.39 13.38
CA VAL A 107 -22.20 -9.09 13.72
C VAL A 107 -23.49 -8.92 12.94
N ASP A 108 -24.52 -8.48 13.65
CA ASP A 108 -25.83 -8.09 13.12
C ASP A 108 -26.08 -6.64 13.55
N GLU A 109 -25.78 -5.68 12.64
CA GLU A 109 -25.80 -4.26 12.97
C GLU A 109 -26.85 -3.52 12.15
N LYS A 110 -27.60 -2.69 12.87
CA LYS A 110 -28.64 -1.85 12.30
C LYS A 110 -28.32 -0.39 12.55
N TYR A 111 -28.02 0.32 11.49
CA TYR A 111 -27.84 1.76 11.51
C TYR A 111 -29.14 2.46 11.09
N ALA A 112 -29.70 3.25 11.98
CA ALA A 112 -30.88 4.07 11.71
C ALA A 112 -30.66 5.48 12.29
N ARG A 113 -30.52 6.46 11.43
CA ARG A 113 -30.34 7.86 11.85
C ARG A 113 -31.27 8.77 11.05
N GLN A 114 -32.02 9.59 11.77
CA GLN A 114 -32.88 10.60 11.18
C GLN A 114 -32.54 11.95 11.83
N SER A 115 -32.00 12.86 11.03
CA SER A 115 -31.77 14.25 11.45
C SER A 115 -32.28 15.17 10.35
N GLY A 116 -33.53 15.68 10.52
CA GLY A 116 -34.12 16.68 9.65
C GLY A 116 -34.24 16.28 8.18
N GLY A 117 -35.37 15.72 7.76
CA GLY A 117 -35.62 15.38 6.35
C GLY A 117 -35.49 13.91 6.02
N LYS A 118 -34.54 13.55 5.12
CA LYS A 118 -34.32 12.14 4.69
C LYS A 118 -33.55 11.36 5.74
N GLY A 119 -34.15 10.25 6.25
CA GLY A 119 -33.47 9.33 7.16
C GLY A 119 -32.44 8.46 6.43
N GLN A 120 -31.41 8.07 7.17
CA GLN A 120 -30.43 7.07 6.73
C GLN A 120 -30.74 5.74 7.43
N TYR A 121 -30.76 4.67 6.66
CA TYR A 121 -31.02 3.32 7.17
C TYR A 121 -30.10 2.32 6.49
N GLY A 122 -29.49 1.46 7.29
CA GLY A 122 -28.70 0.33 6.81
C GLY A 122 -28.78 -0.80 7.85
N HIS A 123 -29.04 -2.01 7.40
CA HIS A 123 -29.02 -3.19 8.24
C HIS A 123 -28.19 -4.25 7.55
N VAL A 124 -27.15 -4.73 8.20
CA VAL A 124 -26.23 -5.71 7.61
C VAL A 124 -25.86 -6.78 8.64
N LYS A 125 -25.80 -8.00 8.19
CA LYS A 125 -25.29 -9.14 8.96
C LYS A 125 -24.06 -9.70 8.30
N ILE A 126 -22.96 -9.73 9.03
CA ILE A 126 -21.65 -10.08 8.53
C ILE A 126 -21.00 -11.12 9.44
N ASN A 127 -20.41 -12.15 8.84
CA ASN A 127 -19.53 -13.06 9.55
C ASN A 127 -18.09 -12.78 9.08
N ILE A 128 -17.17 -12.62 10.02
CA ILE A 128 -15.78 -12.30 9.78
C ILE A 128 -14.92 -13.46 10.29
N TYR A 129 -14.00 -13.92 9.46
CA TYR A 129 -13.10 -15.02 9.76
C TYR A 129 -11.65 -14.62 9.53
N PRO A 130 -10.68 -15.17 10.31
CA PRO A 130 -9.27 -15.02 10.00
C PRO A 130 -8.93 -15.79 8.71
N ASN A 131 -8.29 -15.10 7.76
CA ASN A 131 -7.82 -15.71 6.50
C ASN A 131 -6.29 -15.61 6.43
N LYS A 132 -5.59 -16.74 6.54
CA LYS A 132 -4.13 -16.76 6.60
C LYS A 132 -3.46 -16.77 5.23
N ASP A 133 -4.16 -17.20 4.19
CA ASP A 133 -3.52 -17.57 2.93
C ASP A 133 -3.82 -16.61 1.77
N LYS A 134 -4.94 -15.89 1.79
CA LYS A 134 -5.42 -15.12 0.63
C LYS A 134 -5.63 -13.62 0.86
N GLY A 135 -5.33 -13.13 2.06
CA GLY A 135 -5.63 -11.73 2.40
C GLY A 135 -7.13 -11.46 2.52
N TYR A 136 -7.59 -10.30 2.04
CA TYR A 136 -9.01 -9.96 2.06
C TYR A 136 -9.79 -10.75 1.00
N GLU A 137 -10.90 -11.36 1.42
CA GLU A 137 -11.84 -12.04 0.53
C GLU A 137 -13.27 -11.71 0.97
N PHE A 138 -14.08 -11.25 0.04
CA PHE A 138 -15.49 -10.95 0.28
C PHE A 138 -16.37 -12.03 -0.38
N VAL A 139 -17.19 -12.70 0.41
CA VAL A 139 -18.10 -13.73 -0.08
C VAL A 139 -19.54 -13.33 0.16
N ASN A 140 -20.31 -13.34 -0.91
CA ASN A 140 -21.74 -13.05 -0.89
C ASN A 140 -22.55 -14.34 -0.76
N ASN A 141 -23.11 -14.57 0.42
CA ASN A 141 -24.00 -15.73 0.71
C ASN A 141 -25.48 -15.36 0.72
N ILE A 142 -25.86 -14.25 0.08
CA ILE A 142 -27.26 -13.82 0.02
C ILE A 142 -28.05 -14.74 -0.92
N VAL A 143 -29.10 -15.36 -0.39
CA VAL A 143 -30.01 -16.21 -1.14
C VAL A 143 -31.37 -15.52 -1.24
N GLY A 144 -32.08 -15.68 -2.38
CA GLY A 144 -33.47 -15.23 -2.52
C GLY A 144 -33.67 -13.72 -2.74
N GLY A 145 -32.62 -12.94 -2.99
CA GLY A 145 -32.78 -11.52 -3.35
C GLY A 145 -33.20 -10.61 -2.19
N ALA A 146 -32.92 -10.98 -0.94
CA ALA A 146 -33.29 -10.22 0.24
C ALA A 146 -32.62 -8.82 0.31
N ILE A 147 -31.50 -8.64 -0.35
CA ILE A 147 -30.85 -7.34 -0.56
C ILE A 147 -30.75 -7.10 -2.06
N PRO A 148 -31.14 -5.92 -2.58
CA PRO A 148 -30.92 -5.58 -3.98
C PRO A 148 -29.43 -5.65 -4.31
N LYS A 149 -29.11 -6.26 -5.45
CA LYS A 149 -27.71 -6.51 -5.87
C LYS A 149 -26.85 -5.25 -5.95
N GLU A 150 -27.49 -4.10 -6.15
CA GLU A 150 -26.82 -2.77 -6.21
C GLU A 150 -26.17 -2.33 -4.89
N TYR A 151 -26.63 -2.84 -3.73
CA TYR A 151 -26.07 -2.48 -2.43
C TYR A 151 -24.91 -3.37 -1.98
N ILE A 152 -24.73 -4.53 -2.60
CA ILE A 152 -23.65 -5.47 -2.24
C ILE A 152 -22.25 -4.85 -2.41
N PRO A 153 -21.95 -4.17 -3.54
CA PRO A 153 -20.64 -3.49 -3.69
C PRO A 153 -20.41 -2.39 -2.65
N ALA A 154 -21.48 -1.70 -2.23
CA ALA A 154 -21.36 -0.66 -1.21
C ALA A 154 -21.00 -1.23 0.17
N VAL A 155 -21.50 -2.43 0.50
CA VAL A 155 -21.11 -3.13 1.73
C VAL A 155 -19.65 -3.55 1.67
N ASP A 156 -19.19 -4.13 0.57
CA ASP A 156 -17.79 -4.51 0.36
C ASP A 156 -16.84 -3.30 0.48
N GLN A 157 -17.15 -2.19 -0.18
CA GLN A 157 -16.39 -0.95 -0.06
C GLN A 157 -16.37 -0.40 1.37
N GLY A 158 -17.50 -0.50 2.08
CA GLY A 158 -17.59 -0.09 3.49
C GLY A 158 -16.68 -0.92 4.39
N ILE A 159 -16.61 -2.23 4.16
CA ILE A 159 -15.70 -3.13 4.89
C ILE A 159 -14.25 -2.80 4.60
N GLN A 160 -13.88 -2.65 3.31
CA GLN A 160 -12.52 -2.28 2.92
C GLN A 160 -12.12 -0.93 3.51
N GLY A 161 -13.02 0.06 3.50
CA GLY A 161 -12.79 1.35 4.14
C GLY A 161 -12.57 1.26 5.65
N ALA A 162 -13.34 0.41 6.34
CA ALA A 162 -13.17 0.17 7.77
C ALA A 162 -11.85 -0.55 8.11
N MET A 163 -11.35 -1.40 7.21
CA MET A 163 -10.08 -2.11 7.39
C MET A 163 -8.86 -1.19 7.31
N LEU A 164 -8.96 -0.01 6.71
CA LEU A 164 -7.87 0.96 6.66
C LEU A 164 -7.53 1.56 8.03
N SER A 165 -8.46 1.46 8.98
CA SER A 165 -8.26 1.98 10.36
C SER A 165 -8.76 0.95 11.36
N GLY A 166 -7.86 0.14 11.90
CA GLY A 166 -8.16 -0.89 12.88
C GLY A 166 -8.63 -0.32 14.22
N VAL A 167 -9.34 -1.14 14.96
CA VAL A 167 -10.05 -0.75 16.20
C VAL A 167 -9.11 -0.68 17.42
N VAL A 168 -8.00 -1.42 17.40
CA VAL A 168 -7.11 -1.57 18.56
C VAL A 168 -6.12 -0.41 18.66
N ALA A 169 -5.44 -0.11 17.58
CA ALA A 169 -4.39 0.91 17.52
C ALA A 169 -4.45 1.80 16.27
N GLY A 170 -5.47 1.61 15.43
CA GLY A 170 -5.67 2.39 14.20
C GLY A 170 -4.82 1.92 13.02
N TYR A 171 -4.13 0.80 13.13
CA TYR A 171 -3.37 0.24 12.02
C TYR A 171 -4.27 -0.52 11.05
N ASN A 172 -3.85 -0.60 9.78
CA ASN A 172 -4.58 -1.35 8.77
C ASN A 172 -4.81 -2.80 9.21
N VAL A 173 -6.05 -3.28 9.06
CA VAL A 173 -6.39 -4.68 9.35
C VAL A 173 -5.97 -5.54 8.16
N ALA A 174 -5.05 -6.47 8.42
CA ALA A 174 -4.60 -7.44 7.43
C ALA A 174 -5.25 -8.79 7.67
N VAL A 175 -5.50 -9.53 6.59
CA VAL A 175 -5.88 -10.95 6.64
C VAL A 175 -7.26 -11.18 7.24
N SER A 176 -8.32 -10.79 6.52
CA SER A 176 -9.69 -11.09 6.89
C SER A 176 -10.48 -11.74 5.75
N TYR A 177 -11.34 -12.68 6.13
CA TYR A 177 -12.32 -13.29 5.25
C TYR A 177 -13.71 -12.88 5.72
N THR A 178 -14.48 -12.24 4.86
CA THR A 178 -15.77 -11.67 5.24
C THR A 178 -16.90 -12.32 4.44
N HIS A 179 -17.85 -12.88 5.14
CA HIS A 179 -19.09 -13.38 4.57
C HIS A 179 -20.24 -12.41 4.83
N LEU A 180 -20.88 -11.93 3.78
CA LEU A 180 -22.14 -11.23 3.89
C LEU A 180 -23.26 -12.27 4.00
N THR A 181 -23.96 -12.26 5.12
CA THR A 181 -25.15 -13.10 5.34
C THR A 181 -26.40 -12.24 5.37
N LEU A 182 -27.56 -12.88 5.18
CA LEU A 182 -28.86 -12.21 5.21
C LEU A 182 -29.13 -11.56 6.56
N PRO A 183 -29.63 -10.31 6.59
CA PRO A 183 -30.41 -9.87 7.74
C PRO A 183 -31.68 -10.74 7.79
N THR A 184 -31.94 -11.32 8.94
CA THR A 184 -33.26 -11.90 9.21
C THR A 184 -34.21 -10.72 9.36
N ILE A 185 -35.20 -10.61 8.47
CA ILE A 185 -36.29 -9.62 8.57
C ILE A 185 -37.18 -10.02 9.74
#